data_3319c5ea700c942f0d9ee507bcca8f9c
#
_entry.id   3319c5ea700c942f0d9ee507bcca8f9c
#
_cell.length_a   1.000
_cell.length_b   1.000
_cell.length_c   1.000
_cell.angle_alpha   90.00
_cell.angle_beta   90.00
_cell.angle_gamma   90.00
#
_symmetry.space_group_name_H-M   'P 1'
#
loop_
_entity.id
_entity.type
_entity.pdbx_description
1 polymer ?
#
loop_
_entity_poly.entity_id
_entity_poly.type
_entity_poly.pdbx_seq_one_letter_code
_entity_poly.pdbx_strand_id
1 'polypeptide(L)'
;MSELACITTTEGEMVIEFWPDVAPNTVANFKKLASQGFYDGTCFHRVIKDFMIQGGDPQTKDPAKEAVWGTGGPGYTIKAEFNDRSHVRGVISMARSNDPNSAGSQFFICHGDPTFLDRQYTAFGKLIKGDGVLEKIATTPTHPQDRPNKRLGIISIKIVPRGAEK
;
A
#
# COMPACT_ATOMS: atom_id res chain seq x y z
N MET A 1 20.56 -4.90 -9.16
CA MET A 1 20.02 -6.02 -8.39
C MET A 1 18.63 -5.68 -7.88
N SER A 2 17.69 -6.59 -8.02
CA SER A 2 16.32 -6.28 -7.61
C SER A 2 16.15 -6.35 -6.09
N GLU A 3 15.26 -5.53 -5.60
CA GLU A 3 14.91 -5.47 -4.18
C GLU A 3 13.43 -5.77 -4.01
N LEU A 4 13.07 -6.20 -2.80
CA LEU A 4 11.69 -6.53 -2.44
C LEU A 4 11.30 -5.72 -1.21
N ALA A 5 10.00 -5.53 -1.02
CA ALA A 5 9.47 -4.99 0.23
C ALA A 5 8.85 -6.10 1.05
N CYS A 6 9.31 -6.24 2.29
CA CYS A 6 8.71 -7.16 3.26
C CYS A 6 7.80 -6.33 4.18
N ILE A 7 6.50 -6.51 4.04
CA ILE A 7 5.49 -5.79 4.83
C ILE A 7 5.07 -6.72 5.98
N THR A 8 5.55 -6.44 7.17
CA THR A 8 5.19 -7.19 8.36
C THR A 8 3.97 -6.55 9.01
N THR A 9 2.89 -7.30 9.09
CA THR A 9 1.63 -6.80 9.66
C THR A 9 1.23 -7.61 10.88
N THR A 10 0.24 -7.14 11.61
CA THR A 10 -0.33 -7.88 12.74
C THR A 10 -1.00 -9.18 12.30
N GLU A 11 -1.26 -9.36 11.00
CA GLU A 11 -1.89 -10.58 10.46
C GLU A 11 -0.90 -11.50 9.74
N GLY A 12 0.36 -11.10 9.62
CA GLY A 12 1.39 -11.87 8.93
C GLY A 12 2.19 -11.01 7.96
N GLU A 13 3.05 -11.67 7.19
CA GLU A 13 3.95 -10.98 6.28
C GLU A 13 3.50 -11.08 4.83
N MET A 14 3.64 -9.97 4.11
CA MET A 14 3.44 -9.90 2.66
C MET A 14 4.74 -9.44 2.03
N VAL A 15 5.06 -9.99 0.85
CA VAL A 15 6.27 -9.61 0.12
C VAL A 15 5.87 -9.08 -1.25
N ILE A 16 6.40 -7.91 -1.58
CA ILE A 16 6.10 -7.18 -2.82
C ILE A 16 7.36 -7.12 -3.69
N GLU A 17 7.21 -7.44 -4.98
CA GLU A 17 8.24 -7.12 -5.97
C GLU A 17 7.88 -5.79 -6.62
N PHE A 18 8.89 -4.99 -6.94
CA PHE A 18 8.70 -3.67 -7.54
C PHE A 18 8.79 -3.69 -9.07
N TRP A 19 8.18 -2.70 -9.70
CA TRP A 19 8.22 -2.49 -11.15
C TRP A 19 8.90 -1.16 -11.49
N PRO A 20 10.23 -1.03 -11.27
CA PRO A 20 10.92 0.24 -11.55
C PRO A 20 10.98 0.56 -13.05
N ASP A 21 10.73 -0.42 -13.92
CA ASP A 21 10.69 -0.20 -15.37
C ASP A 21 9.50 0.67 -15.79
N VAL A 22 8.38 0.64 -15.06
CA VAL A 22 7.18 1.40 -15.42
C VAL A 22 6.86 2.54 -14.44
N ALA A 23 7.42 2.51 -13.23
CA ALA A 23 7.15 3.53 -12.20
C ALA A 23 8.41 3.81 -11.38
N PRO A 24 9.49 4.26 -12.00
CA PRO A 24 10.79 4.40 -11.33
C PRO A 24 10.77 5.36 -10.14
N ASN A 25 10.10 6.50 -10.26
CA ASN A 25 10.08 7.49 -9.18
C ASN A 25 9.16 7.07 -8.05
N THR A 26 8.06 6.40 -8.36
CA THR A 26 7.13 5.88 -7.35
C THR A 26 7.83 4.80 -6.53
N VAL A 27 8.54 3.89 -7.20
CA VAL A 27 9.30 2.83 -6.51
C VAL A 27 10.36 3.45 -5.62
N ALA A 28 11.13 4.43 -6.14
CA ALA A 28 12.17 5.10 -5.36
C ALA A 28 11.59 5.80 -4.12
N ASN A 29 10.44 6.46 -4.27
CA ASN A 29 9.78 7.13 -3.15
C ASN A 29 9.33 6.14 -2.08
N PHE A 30 8.71 5.04 -2.49
CA PHE A 30 8.25 4.02 -1.56
C PHE A 30 9.43 3.42 -0.79
N LYS A 31 10.51 3.08 -1.49
CA LYS A 31 11.73 2.55 -0.85
C LYS A 31 12.31 3.54 0.14
N LYS A 32 12.36 4.82 -0.22
CA LYS A 32 12.89 5.87 0.65
C LYS A 32 12.08 5.94 1.94
N LEU A 33 10.76 6.02 1.83
CA LEU A 33 9.88 6.11 3.00
C LEU A 33 9.99 4.87 3.87
N ALA A 34 9.99 3.69 3.26
CA ALA A 34 10.12 2.43 4.00
C ALA A 34 11.45 2.38 4.75
N SER A 35 12.54 2.78 4.10
CA SER A 35 13.87 2.76 4.71
C SER A 35 14.02 3.74 5.86
N GLN A 36 13.20 4.80 5.88
CA GLN A 36 13.17 5.78 6.97
C GLN A 36 12.26 5.35 8.14
N GLY A 37 11.63 4.19 8.05
CA GLY A 37 10.67 3.74 9.06
C GLY A 37 9.35 4.50 9.02
N PHE A 38 9.06 5.19 7.92
CA PHE A 38 7.87 6.03 7.80
C PHE A 38 6.57 5.26 8.01
N TYR A 39 6.52 4.02 7.52
CA TYR A 39 5.32 3.20 7.60
C TYR A 39 5.17 2.43 8.90
N ASP A 40 6.21 2.40 9.73
CA ASP A 40 6.19 1.63 10.96
C ASP A 40 5.13 2.18 11.92
N GLY A 41 4.25 1.32 12.39
CA GLY A 41 3.20 1.71 13.33
C GLY A 41 1.94 2.29 12.69
N THR A 42 1.87 2.38 11.36
CA THR A 42 0.65 2.77 10.65
C THR A 42 -0.30 1.58 10.56
N CYS A 43 -1.47 1.76 9.97
CA CYS A 43 -2.41 0.66 9.78
C CYS A 43 -3.15 0.80 8.46
N PHE A 44 -3.77 -0.31 8.05
CA PHE A 44 -4.70 -0.29 6.92
C PHE A 44 -6.00 0.31 7.43
N HIS A 45 -6.26 1.53 7.05
CA HIS A 45 -7.40 2.31 7.54
C HIS A 45 -8.66 2.19 6.67
N ARG A 46 -8.52 1.60 5.49
CA ARG A 46 -9.62 1.41 4.55
C ARG A 46 -9.49 0.05 3.90
N VAL A 47 -10.52 -0.78 4.07
CA VAL A 47 -10.52 -2.15 3.56
C VAL A 47 -11.87 -2.40 2.90
N ILE A 48 -11.85 -2.79 1.62
CA ILE A 48 -13.05 -3.13 0.88
C ILE A 48 -12.84 -4.51 0.26
N LYS A 49 -13.57 -5.50 0.77
CA LYS A 49 -13.52 -6.86 0.24
C LYS A 49 -13.80 -6.86 -1.27
N ASP A 50 -13.06 -7.68 -2.00
CA ASP A 50 -13.15 -7.82 -3.45
C ASP A 50 -12.68 -6.58 -4.22
N PHE A 51 -12.12 -5.59 -3.52
CA PHE A 51 -11.57 -4.39 -4.15
C PHE A 51 -10.10 -4.19 -3.73
N MET A 52 -9.85 -3.66 -2.52
CA MET A 52 -8.47 -3.35 -2.10
C MET A 52 -8.35 -3.17 -0.59
N ILE A 53 -7.09 -3.14 -0.12
CA ILE A 53 -6.74 -2.71 1.23
C ILE A 53 -5.82 -1.50 1.10
N GLN A 54 -6.06 -0.44 1.87
CA GLN A 54 -5.34 0.82 1.76
C GLN A 54 -4.70 1.22 3.08
N GLY A 55 -3.44 1.65 3.02
CA GLY A 55 -2.70 2.12 4.17
C GLY A 55 -1.67 3.17 3.78
N GLY A 56 -0.75 3.47 4.69
CA GLY A 56 0.35 4.39 4.42
C GLY A 56 0.14 5.82 4.88
N ASP A 57 -0.96 6.11 5.58
CA ASP A 57 -1.18 7.43 6.17
C ASP A 57 -0.47 7.49 7.54
N PRO A 58 0.49 8.40 7.73
CA PRO A 58 1.20 8.49 9.01
C PRO A 58 0.30 8.88 10.18
N GLN A 59 -0.84 9.50 9.92
CA GLN A 59 -1.79 9.85 10.97
C GLN A 59 -2.39 8.61 11.63
N THR A 60 -2.37 7.46 10.95
CA THR A 60 -2.92 6.22 11.50
C THR A 60 -2.11 5.65 12.66
N LYS A 61 -0.92 6.22 12.93
CA LYS A 61 -0.16 5.88 14.14
C LYS A 61 -0.87 6.35 15.41
N ASP A 62 -1.72 7.36 15.29
CA ASP A 62 -2.36 8.00 16.42
C ASP A 62 -3.87 7.77 16.37
N PRO A 63 -4.43 6.93 17.26
CA PRO A 63 -5.88 6.70 17.31
C PRO A 63 -6.70 7.96 17.55
N ALA A 64 -6.11 8.97 18.20
CA ALA A 64 -6.80 10.24 18.45
C ALA A 64 -7.06 11.03 17.16
N LYS A 65 -6.37 10.69 16.06
CA LYS A 65 -6.54 11.34 14.77
C LYS A 65 -7.45 10.56 13.81
N GLU A 66 -8.18 9.59 14.32
CA GLU A 66 -9.00 8.70 13.48
C GLU A 66 -9.93 9.47 12.54
N ALA A 67 -10.47 10.60 12.98
CA ALA A 67 -11.39 11.39 12.16
C ALA A 67 -10.76 11.92 10.87
N VAL A 68 -9.43 12.03 10.81
CA VAL A 68 -8.72 12.53 9.64
C VAL A 68 -7.86 11.47 8.95
N TRP A 69 -7.96 10.22 9.36
CA TRP A 69 -7.26 9.14 8.68
C TRP A 69 -7.68 9.10 7.21
N GLY A 70 -6.69 8.93 6.34
CA GLY A 70 -6.90 8.95 4.89
C GLY A 70 -6.51 10.27 4.24
N THR A 71 -6.19 11.30 5.03
CA THR A 71 -5.85 12.62 4.51
C THR A 71 -4.36 12.96 4.62
N GLY A 72 -3.56 12.12 5.30
CA GLY A 72 -2.16 12.42 5.57
C GLY A 72 -1.21 11.90 4.50
N GLY A 73 0.02 12.39 4.56
CA GLY A 73 1.09 12.01 3.66
C GLY A 73 2.44 12.43 4.20
N PRO A 74 3.48 12.36 3.37
CA PRO A 74 4.86 12.61 3.81
C PRO A 74 5.25 14.09 3.80
N GLY A 75 4.32 14.99 3.51
CA GLY A 75 4.61 16.41 3.42
C GLY A 75 4.95 16.89 2.02
N TYR A 76 4.85 16.02 1.03
CA TYR A 76 5.06 16.33 -0.39
C TYR A 76 4.25 15.38 -1.24
N THR A 77 4.18 15.66 -2.54
CA THR A 77 3.51 14.77 -3.50
C THR A 77 4.47 14.36 -4.60
N ILE A 78 4.14 13.28 -5.29
CA ILE A 78 4.91 12.79 -6.43
C ILE A 78 4.06 12.77 -7.68
N LYS A 79 4.72 12.91 -8.81
CA LYS A 79 4.05 12.91 -10.12
C LYS A 79 3.56 11.50 -10.45
N ALA A 80 2.39 11.43 -11.07
CA ALA A 80 1.83 10.15 -11.52
C ALA A 80 2.73 9.51 -12.58
N GLU A 81 2.77 8.18 -12.55
CA GLU A 81 3.50 7.36 -13.53
C GLU A 81 2.57 6.28 -14.06
N PHE A 82 1.48 6.70 -14.70
CA PHE A 82 0.50 5.76 -15.26
C PHE A 82 1.17 4.88 -16.30
N ASN A 83 0.77 3.60 -16.33
CA ASN A 83 1.43 2.62 -17.20
C ASN A 83 0.44 1.50 -17.59
N ASP A 84 0.94 0.55 -18.36
CA ASP A 84 0.11 -0.53 -18.94
C ASP A 84 -0.13 -1.71 -18.01
N ARG A 85 0.48 -1.72 -16.81
CA ARG A 85 0.27 -2.82 -15.87
C ARG A 85 -1.15 -2.75 -15.31
N SER A 86 -1.89 -3.86 -15.44
CA SER A 86 -3.28 -3.89 -15.02
C SER A 86 -3.43 -4.06 -13.51
N HIS A 87 -4.47 -3.44 -12.95
CA HIS A 87 -4.81 -3.60 -11.54
C HIS A 87 -5.57 -4.91 -11.37
N VAL A 88 -4.84 -5.93 -10.96
CA VAL A 88 -5.41 -7.26 -10.65
C VAL A 88 -4.96 -7.65 -9.25
N ARG A 89 -5.52 -8.73 -8.71
CA ARG A 89 -5.23 -9.16 -7.34
C ARG A 89 -3.72 -9.19 -7.06
N GLY A 90 -3.32 -8.57 -5.97
CA GLY A 90 -1.93 -8.51 -5.51
C GLY A 90 -1.14 -7.31 -6.00
N VAL A 91 -1.66 -6.54 -6.96
CA VAL A 91 -0.96 -5.35 -7.46
C VAL A 91 -1.01 -4.25 -6.40
N ILE A 92 0.15 -3.62 -6.15
CA ILE A 92 0.23 -2.45 -5.27
C ILE A 92 0.29 -1.19 -6.14
N SER A 93 -0.49 -0.19 -5.75
CA SER A 93 -0.67 1.05 -6.50
C SER A 93 -0.77 2.21 -5.52
N MET A 94 -0.52 3.44 -6.00
CA MET A 94 -0.59 4.63 -5.13
C MET A 94 -2.01 5.16 -5.02
N ALA A 95 -2.45 5.38 -3.79
CA ALA A 95 -3.67 6.12 -3.54
C ALA A 95 -3.42 7.60 -3.81
N ARG A 96 -4.46 8.32 -4.22
CA ARG A 96 -4.38 9.73 -4.53
C ARG A 96 -5.75 10.41 -4.37
N SER A 97 -5.75 11.74 -4.33
CA SER A 97 -6.99 12.51 -4.40
C SER A 97 -7.38 12.71 -5.88
N ASN A 98 -8.27 13.67 -6.15
CA ASN A 98 -8.69 13.95 -7.53
C ASN A 98 -7.55 14.43 -8.44
N ASP A 99 -6.54 15.09 -7.86
CA ASP A 99 -5.36 15.52 -8.63
C ASP A 99 -4.51 14.29 -8.94
N PRO A 100 -4.23 13.99 -10.22
CA PRO A 100 -3.39 12.83 -10.58
C PRO A 100 -2.00 12.87 -9.96
N ASN A 101 -1.49 14.04 -9.63
CA ASN A 101 -0.16 14.23 -9.05
C ASN A 101 -0.21 14.49 -7.54
N SER A 102 -1.20 13.93 -6.85
CA SER A 102 -1.38 14.12 -5.41
C SER A 102 -0.93 12.94 -4.56
N ALA A 103 -0.38 11.89 -5.16
CA ALA A 103 0.13 10.75 -4.39
C ALA A 103 1.30 11.17 -3.52
N GLY A 104 1.43 10.55 -2.36
CA GLY A 104 2.53 10.82 -1.44
C GLY A 104 3.03 9.56 -0.78
N SER A 105 2.31 9.05 0.22
CA SER A 105 2.70 7.84 0.93
C SER A 105 1.62 6.76 0.96
N GLN A 106 0.35 7.12 0.79
CA GLN A 106 -0.71 6.13 0.87
C GLN A 106 -0.71 5.24 -0.36
N PHE A 107 -0.93 3.94 -0.12
CA PHE A 107 -0.94 2.94 -1.17
C PHE A 107 -2.10 1.98 -0.93
N PHE A 108 -2.45 1.21 -1.95
CA PHE A 108 -3.41 0.13 -1.79
C PHE A 108 -2.90 -1.13 -2.49
N ILE A 109 -3.33 -2.27 -1.98
CA ILE A 109 -3.05 -3.59 -2.59
C ILE A 109 -4.39 -4.15 -3.03
N CYS A 110 -4.49 -4.53 -4.30
CA CYS A 110 -5.73 -5.03 -4.86
C CYS A 110 -6.08 -6.40 -4.30
N HIS A 111 -7.30 -6.56 -3.81
CA HIS A 111 -7.85 -7.84 -3.38
C HIS A 111 -8.60 -8.50 -4.54
N GLY A 112 -9.39 -7.73 -5.28
CA GLY A 112 -10.03 -8.16 -6.52
C GLY A 112 -9.24 -7.71 -7.74
N ASP A 113 -9.93 -7.60 -8.86
CA ASP A 113 -9.33 -7.17 -10.13
C ASP A 113 -9.97 -5.85 -10.59
N PRO A 114 -9.66 -4.72 -9.90
CA PRO A 114 -10.29 -3.44 -10.23
C PRO A 114 -9.67 -2.81 -11.49
N THR A 115 -9.86 -3.47 -12.63
CA THR A 115 -9.26 -3.03 -13.90
C THR A 115 -9.75 -1.66 -14.36
N PHE A 116 -10.85 -1.15 -13.80
CA PHE A 116 -11.30 0.21 -14.09
C PHE A 116 -10.33 1.29 -13.58
N LEU A 117 -9.36 0.91 -12.75
CA LEU A 117 -8.31 1.82 -12.26
C LEU A 117 -7.12 1.91 -13.23
N ASP A 118 -7.05 1.05 -14.24
CA ASP A 118 -5.92 0.97 -15.15
C ASP A 118 -5.68 2.32 -15.82
N ARG A 119 -4.41 2.75 -15.84
CA ARG A 119 -3.95 4.01 -16.42
C ARG A 119 -4.50 5.26 -15.74
N GLN A 120 -5.14 5.10 -14.58
CA GLN A 120 -5.66 6.21 -13.79
C GLN A 120 -5.02 6.27 -12.40
N TYR A 121 -4.28 5.22 -12.03
CA TYR A 121 -3.51 5.13 -10.80
C TYR A 121 -2.16 4.51 -11.12
N THR A 122 -1.16 4.83 -10.32
CA THR A 122 0.21 4.36 -10.56
C THR A 122 0.44 3.00 -9.91
N ALA A 123 0.31 1.94 -10.69
CA ALA A 123 0.69 0.60 -10.27
C ALA A 123 2.21 0.50 -10.29
N PHE A 124 2.83 -0.02 -9.21
CA PHE A 124 4.29 -0.01 -9.12
C PHE A 124 4.90 -1.32 -8.60
N GLY A 125 4.11 -2.36 -8.41
CA GLY A 125 4.61 -3.65 -7.99
C GLY A 125 3.49 -4.66 -7.78
N LYS A 126 3.86 -5.85 -7.30
CA LYS A 126 2.85 -6.88 -7.01
C LYS A 126 3.30 -7.80 -5.90
N LEU A 127 2.32 -8.37 -5.22
CA LEU A 127 2.52 -9.37 -4.18
C LEU A 127 3.06 -10.66 -4.79
N ILE A 128 4.17 -11.16 -4.22
CA ILE A 128 4.74 -12.44 -4.64
C ILE A 128 4.65 -13.48 -3.50
N LYS A 129 4.30 -13.04 -2.29
CA LYS A 129 4.19 -13.92 -1.12
C LYS A 129 3.20 -13.31 -0.14
N GLY A 130 2.40 -14.14 0.53
CA GLY A 130 1.46 -13.65 1.55
C GLY A 130 0.05 -13.42 1.06
N ASP A 131 -0.39 -14.11 -0.01
CA ASP A 131 -1.75 -13.98 -0.51
C ASP A 131 -2.79 -14.30 0.58
N GLY A 132 -2.50 -15.28 1.45
CA GLY A 132 -3.39 -15.60 2.56
C GLY A 132 -3.50 -14.48 3.59
N VAL A 133 -2.44 -13.69 3.76
CA VAL A 133 -2.46 -12.52 4.64
C VAL A 133 -3.30 -11.43 4.01
N LEU A 134 -3.15 -11.20 2.71
CA LEU A 134 -3.99 -10.26 1.96
C LEU A 134 -5.47 -10.64 2.12
N GLU A 135 -5.79 -11.92 1.94
CA GLU A 135 -7.16 -12.42 2.09
C GLU A 135 -7.69 -12.14 3.49
N LYS A 136 -6.89 -12.42 4.51
CA LYS A 136 -7.30 -12.22 5.90
C LYS A 136 -7.57 -10.75 6.19
N ILE A 137 -6.71 -9.85 5.74
CA ILE A 137 -6.89 -8.41 5.94
C ILE A 137 -8.13 -7.93 5.18
N ALA A 138 -8.28 -8.31 3.92
CA ALA A 138 -9.35 -7.83 3.06
C ALA A 138 -10.73 -8.30 3.50
N THR A 139 -10.82 -9.42 4.22
CA THR A 139 -12.08 -9.97 4.69
C THR A 139 -12.38 -9.63 6.15
N THR A 140 -11.56 -8.80 6.77
CA THR A 140 -11.82 -8.33 8.15
C THR A 140 -13.11 -7.49 8.14
N PRO A 141 -14.02 -7.72 9.11
CA PRO A 141 -15.23 -6.89 9.22
C PRO A 141 -14.90 -5.42 9.39
N THR A 142 -15.71 -4.57 8.79
CA THR A 142 -15.48 -3.12 8.80
C THR A 142 -16.69 -2.37 9.35
N HIS A 143 -16.41 -1.15 9.83
CA HIS A 143 -17.44 -0.15 10.14
C HIS A 143 -17.93 0.51 8.85
N PRO A 144 -18.99 1.30 8.88
CA PRO A 144 -19.30 2.20 7.78
C PRO A 144 -18.06 3.02 7.42
N GLN A 145 -17.90 3.37 6.13
CA GLN A 145 -16.73 4.05 5.59
C GLN A 145 -15.51 3.12 5.47
N ASP A 146 -15.73 1.79 5.55
CA ASP A 146 -14.73 0.76 5.24
C ASP A 146 -13.52 0.74 6.20
N ARG A 147 -13.69 1.24 7.41
CA ARG A 147 -12.65 1.16 8.44
C ARG A 147 -12.72 -0.20 9.14
N PRO A 148 -11.62 -0.95 9.24
CA PRO A 148 -11.64 -2.25 9.92
C PRO A 148 -12.08 -2.14 11.38
N ASN A 149 -12.86 -3.12 11.84
CA ASN A 149 -13.32 -3.17 13.23
C ASN A 149 -12.19 -3.40 14.22
N LYS A 150 -11.13 -4.09 13.79
CA LYS A 150 -9.91 -4.24 14.59
C LYS A 150 -8.76 -3.56 13.89
N ARG A 151 -7.76 -3.14 14.66
CA ARG A 151 -6.60 -2.49 14.08
C ARG A 151 -5.76 -3.49 13.27
N LEU A 152 -5.57 -3.21 12.00
CA LEU A 152 -4.74 -4.00 11.10
C LEU A 152 -3.42 -3.25 10.92
N GLY A 153 -2.50 -3.45 11.86
CA GLY A 153 -1.28 -2.66 11.93
C GLY A 153 -0.19 -3.11 10.97
N ILE A 154 0.56 -2.14 10.48
CA ILE A 154 1.81 -2.35 9.76
C ILE A 154 2.93 -2.20 10.78
N ILE A 155 3.58 -3.29 11.12
CA ILE A 155 4.67 -3.28 12.10
C ILE A 155 5.89 -2.64 11.48
N SER A 156 6.23 -3.06 10.25
CA SER A 156 7.35 -2.49 9.52
C SER A 156 7.25 -2.80 8.04
N ILE A 157 7.90 -1.98 7.23
CA ILE A 157 8.14 -2.28 5.81
C ILE A 157 9.65 -2.20 5.62
N LYS A 158 10.28 -3.33 5.27
CA LYS A 158 11.72 -3.40 5.08
C LYS A 158 12.04 -3.70 3.62
N ILE A 159 13.02 -2.96 3.11
CA ILE A 159 13.52 -3.18 1.75
C ILE A 159 14.70 -4.13 1.84
N VAL A 160 14.60 -5.27 1.16
CA VAL A 160 15.60 -6.33 1.21
C VAL A 160 15.99 -6.77 -0.18
N PRO A 161 17.22 -7.29 -0.37
CA PRO A 161 17.59 -7.87 -1.66
C PRO A 161 16.75 -9.10 -1.94
N ARG A 162 16.45 -9.34 -3.22
CA ARG A 162 15.75 -10.58 -3.61
C ARG A 162 16.59 -11.80 -3.18
N GLY A 163 15.92 -12.76 -2.54
CA GLY A 163 16.57 -13.94 -1.98
C GLY A 163 16.81 -13.83 -0.48
N ALA A 164 16.67 -12.65 0.12
CA ALA A 164 16.82 -12.44 1.57
C ALA A 164 15.49 -12.47 2.32
N GLU A 165 14.38 -12.53 1.60
CA GLU A 165 13.05 -12.63 2.22
C GLU A 165 12.85 -14.01 2.86
N LYS A 166 12.21 -14.06 4.01
CA LYS A 166 11.96 -15.32 4.72
C LYS A 166 10.47 -15.57 4.85
#